data_00c305d9778bc0ba13f7615426eae4f6
#
_entry.id   00c305d9778bc0ba13f7615426eae4f6
#
_cell.length_a   1.000
_cell.length_b   1.000
_cell.length_c   1.000
_cell.angle_alpha   90.00
_cell.angle_beta   90.00
_cell.angle_gamma   90.00
#
_symmetry.space_group_name_H-M   'P 1'
#
loop_
_entity.id
_entity.type
_entity.pdbx_description
1 polymer ?
#
loop_
_entity_poly.entity_id
_entity_poly.type
_entity_poly.pdbx_seq_one_letter_code
_entity_poly.pdbx_strand_id
1 'polypeptide(L)'
;MLPPTPIRRLLLVPLVIVIAVALAALTPPVALLTVAFNLIRRRGRSGRVRRARLLRVIWLGLVWSAGETAALTVSLCLWIVSGFGGRLDTEPYQARHYAVMTWFLDLVYRTASRACGLDVTVAGSNAVDQSVDQSSVAKQLSATQFDVTGQPDVTGQPDLTGTDDRPLIVLSRHAGPGDSLLLIHYLLSVCERRPRVVMKATLQLDPSLDILANRLPNAFLRRAAKAPAMARVTTARQHTEQIRRLAAGMGRRSALVIFPEGGNWTPLRWRRGIDRLRRSGRGDLAERAAAMPNLLPPHASGALAAIIACPAADVIFVGHTGLDRLVSVRDVWRSLHADMRISARWWRVPTASVPRAGSRDAQVSWLYDWWERIDAWITAENQAMEDRAAKGAATRNAPAKQQTAAPSPGVTA
;
A
#
# COMPACT_ATOMS: atom_id res chain seq x y z
N MET A 1 -7.13 -20.89 14.38
CA MET A 1 -6.36 -21.49 13.27
C MET A 1 -7.11 -21.26 11.99
N LEU A 2 -6.41 -21.11 10.85
CA LEU A 2 -7.10 -21.05 9.54
C LEU A 2 -7.63 -22.45 9.21
N PRO A 3 -8.84 -22.56 8.60
CA PRO A 3 -9.33 -23.82 8.07
C PRO A 3 -8.37 -24.42 7.03
N PRO A 4 -8.36 -25.74 6.85
CA PRO A 4 -7.61 -26.38 5.77
C PRO A 4 -7.98 -25.78 4.41
N THR A 5 -7.01 -25.74 3.49
CA THR A 5 -7.17 -25.12 2.16
C THR A 5 -8.41 -25.57 1.39
N PRO A 6 -8.72 -26.91 1.28
CA PRO A 6 -9.91 -27.33 0.56
C PRO A 6 -11.20 -26.85 1.19
N ILE A 7 -11.32 -26.93 2.53
CA ILE A 7 -12.51 -26.47 3.24
C ILE A 7 -12.70 -24.97 3.08
N ARG A 8 -11.63 -24.20 3.20
CA ARG A 8 -11.64 -22.75 3.06
C ARG A 8 -12.09 -22.34 1.66
N ARG A 9 -11.56 -22.93 0.61
CA ARG A 9 -11.95 -22.63 -0.77
C ARG A 9 -13.38 -23.06 -1.09
N LEU A 10 -13.79 -24.23 -0.62
CA LEU A 10 -15.15 -24.74 -0.83
C LEU A 10 -16.22 -23.84 -0.18
N LEU A 11 -15.89 -23.22 0.95
CA LEU A 11 -16.84 -22.34 1.66
C LEU A 11 -16.77 -20.89 1.17
N LEU A 12 -15.56 -20.33 1.00
CA LEU A 12 -15.40 -18.90 0.74
C LEU A 12 -15.62 -18.53 -0.73
N VAL A 13 -15.30 -19.40 -1.68
CA VAL A 13 -15.54 -19.12 -3.11
C VAL A 13 -17.02 -18.98 -3.42
N PRO A 14 -17.92 -19.93 -3.04
CA PRO A 14 -19.37 -19.73 -3.20
C PRO A 14 -19.89 -18.54 -2.44
N LEU A 15 -19.40 -18.29 -1.22
CA LEU A 15 -19.82 -17.14 -0.40
C LEU A 15 -19.58 -15.82 -1.13
N VAL A 16 -18.42 -15.62 -1.72
CA VAL A 16 -18.08 -14.40 -2.49
C VAL A 16 -19.00 -14.25 -3.69
N ILE A 17 -19.29 -15.34 -4.41
CA ILE A 17 -20.21 -15.31 -5.55
C ILE A 17 -21.62 -14.93 -5.09
N VAL A 18 -22.10 -15.51 -3.99
CA VAL A 18 -23.41 -15.16 -3.40
C VAL A 18 -23.45 -13.68 -2.99
N ILE A 19 -22.39 -13.17 -2.37
CA ILE A 19 -22.28 -11.75 -2.02
C ILE A 19 -22.30 -10.88 -3.27
N ALA A 20 -21.57 -11.24 -4.33
CA ALA A 20 -21.57 -10.51 -5.59
C ALA A 20 -22.98 -10.43 -6.22
N VAL A 21 -23.69 -11.56 -6.28
CA VAL A 21 -25.06 -11.64 -6.79
C VAL A 21 -26.01 -10.82 -5.93
N ALA A 22 -25.91 -10.92 -4.61
CA ALA A 22 -26.75 -10.16 -3.69
C ALA A 22 -26.53 -8.63 -3.83
N LEU A 23 -25.27 -8.19 -3.92
CA LEU A 23 -24.93 -6.79 -4.15
C LEU A 23 -25.45 -6.30 -5.51
N ALA A 24 -25.32 -7.11 -6.56
CA ALA A 24 -25.84 -6.78 -7.88
C ALA A 24 -27.37 -6.63 -7.87
N ALA A 25 -28.08 -7.55 -7.21
CA ALA A 25 -29.53 -7.52 -7.08
C ALA A 25 -30.04 -6.34 -6.21
N LEU A 26 -29.30 -5.99 -5.15
CA LEU A 26 -29.68 -4.91 -4.24
C LEU A 26 -29.34 -3.51 -4.77
N THR A 27 -28.37 -3.40 -5.68
CA THR A 27 -27.91 -2.09 -6.20
C THR A 27 -29.01 -1.31 -6.92
N PRO A 28 -29.80 -1.86 -7.88
CA PRO A 28 -30.87 -1.13 -8.54
C PRO A 28 -31.97 -0.60 -7.59
N PRO A 29 -32.57 -1.42 -6.69
CA PRO A 29 -33.60 -0.91 -5.79
C PRO A 29 -33.07 0.15 -4.82
N VAL A 30 -31.84 0.01 -4.30
CA VAL A 30 -31.23 1.02 -3.43
C VAL A 30 -30.97 2.33 -4.19
N ALA A 31 -30.52 2.25 -5.44
CA ALA A 31 -30.33 3.42 -6.30
C ALA A 31 -31.66 4.13 -6.56
N LEU A 32 -32.72 3.38 -6.95
CA LEU A 32 -34.06 3.91 -7.19
C LEU A 32 -34.63 4.58 -5.94
N LEU A 33 -34.58 3.90 -4.79
CA LEU A 33 -35.03 4.46 -3.50
C LEU A 33 -34.25 5.74 -3.15
N THR A 34 -32.98 5.79 -3.43
CA THR A 34 -32.14 6.97 -3.19
C THR A 34 -32.54 8.14 -4.09
N VAL A 35 -32.83 7.87 -5.37
CA VAL A 35 -33.33 8.88 -6.34
C VAL A 35 -34.71 9.35 -5.94
N ALA A 36 -35.67 8.44 -5.70
CA ALA A 36 -37.04 8.75 -5.27
C ALA A 36 -37.04 9.61 -4.01
N PHE A 37 -36.26 9.22 -3.00
CA PHE A 37 -36.17 9.97 -1.76
C PHE A 37 -35.52 11.35 -1.93
N ASN A 38 -34.62 11.51 -2.90
CA ASN A 38 -34.04 12.82 -3.25
C ASN A 38 -35.05 13.74 -3.95
N LEU A 39 -35.96 13.16 -4.75
CA LEU A 39 -37.02 13.90 -5.44
C LEU A 39 -38.14 14.37 -4.45
N ILE A 40 -38.52 13.47 -3.53
CA ILE A 40 -39.63 13.73 -2.60
C ILE A 40 -39.21 14.68 -1.47
N ARG A 41 -37.98 14.59 -1.00
CA ARG A 41 -37.47 15.42 0.10
C ARG A 41 -36.40 16.38 -0.38
N ARG A 42 -36.76 17.66 -0.54
CA ARG A 42 -35.80 18.80 -0.69
C ARG A 42 -34.98 18.99 0.62
N ARG A 43 -34.20 17.99 1.02
CA ARG A 43 -33.42 18.01 2.26
C ARG A 43 -32.05 18.69 2.11
N GLY A 44 -31.59 19.30 3.22
CA GLY A 44 -30.34 20.00 3.33
C GLY A 44 -29.08 19.21 2.95
N ARG A 45 -27.98 19.95 2.81
CA ARG A 45 -26.67 19.51 2.29
C ARG A 45 -26.14 18.22 2.95
N SER A 46 -26.33 18.04 4.29
CA SER A 46 -25.86 16.87 5.05
C SER A 46 -26.50 15.53 4.66
N GLY A 47 -27.79 15.51 4.32
CA GLY A 47 -28.47 14.29 3.92
C GLY A 47 -28.07 13.79 2.53
N ARG A 48 -27.75 14.70 1.59
CA ARG A 48 -27.23 14.34 0.25
C ARG A 48 -25.84 13.73 0.33
N VAL A 49 -24.96 14.30 1.15
CA VAL A 49 -23.61 13.80 1.38
C VAL A 49 -23.61 12.37 1.93
N ARG A 50 -24.43 12.07 2.92
CA ARG A 50 -24.51 10.73 3.52
C ARG A 50 -24.98 9.66 2.54
N ARG A 51 -25.94 9.98 1.67
CA ARG A 51 -26.45 9.05 0.64
C ARG A 51 -25.44 8.81 -0.48
N ALA A 52 -24.75 9.85 -0.91
CA ALA A 52 -23.68 9.70 -1.88
C ALA A 52 -22.56 8.78 -1.37
N ARG A 53 -22.24 8.83 -0.08
CA ARG A 53 -21.29 7.89 0.55
C ARG A 53 -21.78 6.45 0.46
N LEU A 54 -23.05 6.21 0.81
CA LEU A 54 -23.61 4.86 0.77
C LEU A 54 -23.55 4.26 -0.64
N LEU A 55 -23.94 5.02 -1.67
CA LEU A 55 -23.86 4.57 -3.05
C LEU A 55 -22.42 4.29 -3.50
N ARG A 56 -21.46 5.10 -3.07
CA ARG A 56 -20.02 4.84 -3.37
C ARG A 56 -19.53 3.56 -2.71
N VAL A 57 -19.91 3.29 -1.44
CA VAL A 57 -19.54 2.04 -0.76
C VAL A 57 -20.14 0.83 -1.46
N ILE A 58 -21.43 0.90 -1.81
CA ILE A 58 -22.12 -0.18 -2.53
C ILE A 58 -21.43 -0.40 -3.89
N TRP A 59 -21.13 0.68 -4.62
CA TRP A 59 -20.42 0.61 -5.90
C TRP A 59 -19.04 -0.02 -5.75
N LEU A 60 -18.25 0.41 -4.76
CA LEU A 60 -16.94 -0.18 -4.47
C LEU A 60 -17.07 -1.67 -4.13
N GLY A 61 -18.05 -2.03 -3.30
CA GLY A 61 -18.30 -3.42 -2.95
C GLY A 61 -18.73 -4.27 -4.15
N LEU A 62 -19.56 -3.72 -5.02
CA LEU A 62 -20.01 -4.39 -6.24
C LEU A 62 -18.84 -4.63 -7.21
N VAL A 63 -18.04 -3.58 -7.49
CA VAL A 63 -16.88 -3.69 -8.38
C VAL A 63 -15.84 -4.64 -7.81
N TRP A 64 -15.58 -4.58 -6.51
CA TRP A 64 -14.68 -5.53 -5.84
C TRP A 64 -15.18 -6.97 -6.01
N SER A 65 -16.43 -7.26 -5.64
CA SER A 65 -16.99 -8.61 -5.70
C SER A 65 -17.08 -9.15 -7.13
N ALA A 66 -17.45 -8.30 -8.09
CA ALA A 66 -17.47 -8.67 -9.51
C ALA A 66 -16.06 -8.96 -10.03
N GLY A 67 -15.09 -8.09 -9.71
CA GLY A 67 -13.68 -8.29 -10.06
C GLY A 67 -13.10 -9.56 -9.44
N GLU A 68 -13.41 -9.82 -8.17
CA GLU A 68 -13.01 -11.03 -7.48
C GLU A 68 -13.60 -12.29 -8.14
N THR A 69 -14.90 -12.27 -8.45
CA THR A 69 -15.56 -13.38 -9.16
C THR A 69 -14.93 -13.64 -10.53
N ALA A 70 -14.63 -12.58 -11.29
CA ALA A 70 -13.95 -12.71 -12.57
C ALA A 70 -12.52 -13.27 -12.41
N ALA A 71 -11.74 -12.79 -11.42
CA ALA A 71 -10.40 -13.30 -11.13
C ALA A 71 -10.42 -14.79 -10.73
N LEU A 72 -11.42 -15.21 -9.94
CA LEU A 72 -11.64 -16.61 -9.58
C LEU A 72 -11.98 -17.47 -10.80
N THR A 73 -12.88 -16.98 -11.66
CA THR A 73 -13.28 -17.67 -12.90
C THR A 73 -12.09 -17.86 -13.85
N VAL A 74 -11.33 -16.79 -14.12
CA VAL A 74 -10.13 -16.85 -14.94
C VAL A 74 -9.09 -17.79 -14.32
N SER A 75 -8.91 -17.74 -13.00
CA SER A 75 -8.03 -18.66 -12.29
C SER A 75 -8.44 -20.13 -12.42
N LEU A 76 -9.74 -20.42 -12.40
CA LEU A 76 -10.27 -21.76 -12.65
C LEU A 76 -9.98 -22.21 -14.08
N CYS A 77 -10.25 -21.36 -15.08
CA CYS A 77 -9.94 -21.65 -16.48
C CYS A 77 -8.43 -21.93 -16.67
N LEU A 78 -7.56 -21.09 -16.08
CA LEU A 78 -6.11 -21.31 -16.14
C LEU A 78 -5.70 -22.64 -15.49
N TRP A 79 -6.35 -23.06 -14.41
CA TRP A 79 -6.10 -24.34 -13.77
C TRP A 79 -6.48 -25.52 -14.68
N ILE A 80 -7.65 -25.46 -15.32
CA ILE A 80 -8.09 -26.51 -16.27
C ILE A 80 -7.12 -26.59 -17.46
N VAL A 81 -6.83 -25.46 -18.12
CA VAL A 81 -5.97 -25.41 -19.32
C VAL A 81 -4.53 -25.76 -19.02
N SER A 82 -4.07 -25.58 -17.77
CA SER A 82 -2.73 -26.01 -17.35
C SER A 82 -2.60 -27.52 -17.14
N GLY A 83 -3.62 -28.31 -17.46
CA GLY A 83 -3.69 -29.74 -17.15
C GLY A 83 -3.96 -29.97 -15.67
N PHE A 84 -5.03 -29.37 -15.16
CA PHE A 84 -5.46 -29.46 -13.75
C PHE A 84 -4.36 -29.09 -12.75
N GLY A 85 -3.59 -28.08 -13.11
CA GLY A 85 -2.55 -27.53 -12.23
C GLY A 85 -1.12 -28.02 -12.52
N GLY A 86 -0.94 -28.99 -13.42
CA GLY A 86 0.37 -29.60 -13.67
C GLY A 86 1.43 -28.66 -14.27
N ARG A 87 1.03 -27.52 -14.86
CA ARG A 87 1.93 -26.53 -15.49
C ARG A 87 1.85 -25.13 -14.86
N LEU A 88 1.19 -24.98 -13.71
CA LEU A 88 1.01 -23.66 -13.08
C LEU A 88 2.32 -22.97 -12.69
N ASP A 89 3.36 -23.73 -12.36
CA ASP A 89 4.67 -23.23 -11.96
C ASP A 89 5.53 -22.79 -13.15
N THR A 90 5.06 -23.03 -14.38
CA THR A 90 5.81 -22.62 -15.57
C THR A 90 5.64 -21.11 -15.84
N GLU A 91 6.67 -20.51 -16.43
CA GLU A 91 6.74 -19.08 -16.74
C GLU A 91 5.49 -18.52 -17.47
N PRO A 92 4.93 -19.17 -18.52
CA PRO A 92 3.75 -18.66 -19.21
C PRO A 92 2.51 -18.59 -18.32
N TYR A 93 2.32 -19.53 -17.41
CA TYR A 93 1.18 -19.54 -16.50
C TYR A 93 1.38 -18.55 -15.35
N GLN A 94 2.59 -18.41 -14.83
CA GLN A 94 2.89 -17.36 -13.86
C GLN A 94 2.66 -15.96 -14.44
N ALA A 95 3.11 -15.71 -15.68
CA ALA A 95 2.85 -14.43 -16.36
C ALA A 95 1.35 -14.14 -16.49
N ARG A 96 0.53 -15.13 -16.81
CA ARG A 96 -0.94 -14.98 -16.87
C ARG A 96 -1.55 -14.67 -15.50
N HIS A 97 -1.07 -15.29 -14.41
CA HIS A 97 -1.55 -14.99 -13.07
C HIS A 97 -1.14 -13.58 -12.63
N TYR A 98 0.06 -13.12 -12.99
CA TYR A 98 0.44 -11.70 -12.79
C TYR A 98 -0.46 -10.76 -13.60
N ALA A 99 -0.80 -11.10 -14.84
CA ALA A 99 -1.72 -10.28 -15.65
C ALA A 99 -3.13 -10.18 -15.02
N VAL A 100 -3.66 -11.29 -14.46
CA VAL A 100 -4.93 -11.27 -13.71
C VAL A 100 -4.81 -10.36 -12.48
N MET A 101 -3.72 -10.45 -11.75
CA MET A 101 -3.48 -9.61 -10.57
C MET A 101 -3.36 -8.13 -10.94
N THR A 102 -2.64 -7.80 -12.00
CA THR A 102 -2.53 -6.44 -12.52
C THR A 102 -3.90 -5.88 -12.90
N TRP A 103 -4.66 -6.63 -13.70
CA TRP A 103 -6.01 -6.22 -14.10
C TRP A 103 -6.93 -5.98 -12.89
N PHE A 104 -6.92 -6.89 -11.92
CA PHE A 104 -7.76 -6.74 -10.72
C PHE A 104 -7.37 -5.52 -9.87
N LEU A 105 -6.07 -5.32 -9.66
CA LEU A 105 -5.58 -4.18 -8.89
C LEU A 105 -5.80 -2.84 -9.63
N ASP A 106 -5.67 -2.81 -10.95
CA ASP A 106 -6.03 -1.64 -11.76
C ASP A 106 -7.51 -1.30 -11.63
N LEU A 107 -8.38 -2.31 -11.70
CA LEU A 107 -9.82 -2.13 -11.51
C LEU A 107 -10.13 -1.53 -10.14
N VAL A 108 -9.55 -2.09 -9.08
CA VAL A 108 -9.74 -1.62 -7.70
C VAL A 108 -9.19 -0.20 -7.53
N TYR A 109 -7.99 0.07 -8.03
CA TYR A 109 -7.34 1.38 -7.95
C TYR A 109 -8.19 2.46 -8.66
N ARG A 110 -8.56 2.25 -9.93
CA ARG A 110 -9.38 3.20 -10.71
C ARG A 110 -10.73 3.45 -10.04
N THR A 111 -11.34 2.41 -9.49
CA THR A 111 -12.64 2.53 -8.81
C THR A 111 -12.51 3.30 -7.50
N ALA A 112 -11.48 3.01 -6.70
CA ALA A 112 -11.19 3.71 -5.46
C ALA A 112 -10.81 5.18 -5.72
N SER A 113 -9.99 5.46 -6.74
CA SER A 113 -9.59 6.81 -7.13
C SER A 113 -10.81 7.66 -7.50
N ARG A 114 -11.72 7.13 -8.33
CA ARG A 114 -12.96 7.85 -8.68
C ARG A 114 -13.93 8.01 -7.50
N ALA A 115 -14.01 7.01 -6.62
CA ALA A 115 -14.93 7.05 -5.48
C ALA A 115 -14.46 7.93 -4.34
N CYS A 116 -13.15 8.01 -4.11
CA CYS A 116 -12.53 8.69 -2.96
C CYS A 116 -11.75 9.96 -3.34
N GLY A 117 -11.63 10.27 -4.64
CA GLY A 117 -10.77 11.38 -5.10
C GLY A 117 -9.32 11.16 -4.67
N LEU A 118 -8.77 9.97 -4.92
CA LEU A 118 -7.39 9.67 -4.56
C LEU A 118 -6.43 10.47 -5.42
N ASP A 119 -5.63 11.32 -4.79
CA ASP A 119 -4.50 12.02 -5.37
C ASP A 119 -3.22 11.39 -4.79
N VAL A 120 -2.47 10.68 -5.64
CA VAL A 120 -1.27 9.94 -5.22
C VAL A 120 -0.05 10.61 -5.84
N THR A 121 0.77 11.22 -5.01
CA THR A 121 2.04 11.83 -5.41
C THR A 121 3.18 10.89 -5.02
N VAL A 122 4.01 10.51 -5.98
CA VAL A 122 5.17 9.63 -5.77
C VAL A 122 6.45 10.37 -6.12
N ALA A 123 7.40 10.41 -5.20
CA ALA A 123 8.74 10.95 -5.42
C ALA A 123 9.80 9.86 -5.25
N GLY A 124 10.87 9.91 -6.03
CA GLY A 124 11.96 8.95 -5.95
C GLY A 124 13.33 9.61 -5.91
N SER A 125 14.31 8.95 -5.31
CA SER A 125 15.71 9.38 -5.33
C SER A 125 16.68 8.21 -5.24
N ASN A 126 17.86 8.34 -5.86
CA ASN A 126 18.97 7.44 -5.63
C ASN A 126 19.73 7.88 -4.37
N ALA A 127 20.15 6.93 -3.52
CA ALA A 127 20.80 7.22 -2.24
C ALA A 127 22.17 7.92 -2.41
N VAL A 128 22.79 7.85 -3.59
CA VAL A 128 24.07 8.46 -3.90
C VAL A 128 23.99 9.98 -4.04
N ASP A 129 22.82 10.53 -4.40
CA ASP A 129 22.66 11.99 -4.63
C ASP A 129 22.45 12.80 -3.34
N GLN A 130 22.44 12.18 -2.17
CA GLN A 130 22.03 12.85 -0.92
C GLN A 130 23.17 13.43 -0.06
N SER A 131 24.38 13.60 -0.61
CA SER A 131 25.44 14.35 0.07
C SER A 131 25.35 15.89 -0.06
N VAL A 132 24.33 16.40 -0.77
CA VAL A 132 24.19 17.84 -1.05
C VAL A 132 22.77 18.33 -0.72
N ASP A 133 22.72 19.20 0.28
CA ASP A 133 21.79 20.31 0.50
C ASP A 133 20.29 20.04 0.81
N GLN A 134 19.95 20.30 2.07
CA GLN A 134 18.56 20.35 2.57
C GLN A 134 17.72 21.51 1.97
N SER A 135 18.32 22.46 1.26
CA SER A 135 17.62 23.61 0.67
C SER A 135 16.88 23.28 -0.63
N SER A 136 17.26 22.19 -1.31
CA SER A 136 16.64 21.74 -2.56
C SER A 136 15.33 20.95 -2.38
N VAL A 137 15.05 20.47 -1.18
CA VAL A 137 13.86 19.65 -0.87
C VAL A 137 12.55 20.41 -1.12
N ALA A 138 12.52 21.72 -0.89
CA ALA A 138 11.36 22.56 -1.12
C ALA A 138 11.03 22.77 -2.61
N LYS A 139 12.01 22.64 -3.50
CA LYS A 139 11.85 22.86 -4.94
C LYS A 139 11.48 21.58 -5.73
N GLN A 140 11.81 20.40 -5.20
CA GLN A 140 11.48 19.10 -5.82
C GLN A 140 10.11 18.52 -5.43
N LEU A 141 9.42 19.15 -4.48
CA LEU A 141 8.08 18.74 -4.03
C LEU A 141 6.96 19.08 -5.03
N SER A 142 7.26 19.68 -6.17
CA SER A 142 6.25 20.11 -7.15
C SER A 142 6.13 19.22 -8.39
N ALA A 143 6.67 18.05 -8.42
CA ALA A 143 6.58 17.21 -9.61
C ALA A 143 6.31 15.74 -9.28
N THR A 144 5.16 15.33 -9.45
CA THR A 144 4.60 14.26 -10.27
C THR A 144 3.16 14.02 -9.85
N GLN A 145 2.28 14.74 -10.48
CA GLN A 145 0.84 14.54 -10.42
C GLN A 145 0.49 13.41 -11.40
N PHE A 146 -0.26 12.43 -10.95
CA PHE A 146 -0.91 11.49 -11.87
C PHE A 146 -2.07 12.19 -12.53
N ASP A 147 -2.08 12.22 -13.87
CA ASP A 147 -3.22 12.68 -14.65
C ASP A 147 -4.45 11.78 -14.39
N VAL A 148 -5.64 12.32 -14.65
CA VAL A 148 -6.96 11.65 -14.51
C VAL A 148 -7.03 10.33 -15.33
N THR A 149 -6.13 10.13 -16.28
CA THR A 149 -5.96 8.92 -17.10
C THR A 149 -5.11 7.84 -16.41
N GLY A 150 -4.48 8.15 -15.26
CA GLY A 150 -3.67 7.21 -14.50
C GLY A 150 -2.28 6.93 -15.08
N GLN A 151 -1.83 7.75 -16.04
CA GLN A 151 -0.45 7.69 -16.51
C GLN A 151 0.43 8.69 -15.74
N PRO A 152 1.60 8.25 -15.22
CA PRO A 152 2.53 9.15 -14.53
C PRO A 152 3.18 10.11 -15.55
N ASP A 153 3.26 11.39 -15.17
CA ASP A 153 4.13 12.32 -15.86
C ASP A 153 5.59 12.00 -15.47
N VAL A 154 6.33 11.40 -16.42
CA VAL A 154 7.61 10.71 -16.18
C VAL A 154 8.84 11.63 -16.37
N THR A 155 8.69 12.94 -16.32
CA THR A 155 9.83 13.85 -16.48
C THR A 155 10.59 14.02 -15.16
N GLY A 156 11.63 13.22 -14.97
CA GLY A 156 12.63 13.42 -13.90
C GLY A 156 12.67 12.40 -12.76
N GLN A 157 11.98 11.26 -12.85
CA GLN A 157 12.12 10.20 -11.85
C GLN A 157 13.32 9.29 -12.13
N PRO A 158 14.15 8.99 -11.11
CA PRO A 158 15.10 7.89 -11.22
C PRO A 158 14.33 6.58 -11.36
N ASP A 159 14.64 5.88 -12.41
CA ASP A 159 13.91 4.79 -13.02
C ASP A 159 13.84 3.51 -12.14
N LEU A 160 12.69 3.21 -11.51
CA LEU A 160 12.41 1.85 -10.99
C LEU A 160 12.01 0.88 -12.12
N THR A 161 11.58 1.42 -13.28
CA THR A 161 11.33 0.64 -14.50
C THR A 161 12.63 0.30 -15.19
N GLY A 162 13.74 0.89 -14.70
CA GLY A 162 15.06 1.01 -15.27
C GLY A 162 15.51 -0.14 -16.14
N THR A 163 16.22 0.25 -17.16
CA THR A 163 17.09 -0.58 -18.02
C THR A 163 17.97 -1.57 -17.24
N ASP A 164 18.16 -1.36 -15.96
CA ASP A 164 18.77 -2.28 -15.00
C ASP A 164 17.76 -3.32 -14.53
N ASP A 165 17.69 -4.40 -15.26
CA ASP A 165 16.90 -5.61 -14.97
C ASP A 165 17.30 -6.34 -13.66
N ARG A 166 17.71 -5.60 -12.62
CA ARG A 166 18.11 -6.18 -11.34
C ARG A 166 16.91 -6.49 -10.48
N PRO A 167 16.93 -7.58 -9.72
CA PRO A 167 15.90 -7.83 -8.72
C PRO A 167 15.88 -6.72 -7.66
N LEU A 168 14.71 -6.46 -7.09
CA LEU A 168 14.51 -5.44 -6.07
C LEU A 168 14.06 -6.08 -4.76
N ILE A 169 14.64 -5.64 -3.64
CA ILE A 169 14.11 -5.93 -2.29
C ILE A 169 13.47 -4.64 -1.78
N VAL A 170 12.15 -4.64 -1.70
CA VAL A 170 11.35 -3.48 -1.32
C VAL A 170 10.99 -3.58 0.16
N LEU A 171 11.51 -2.68 0.96
CA LEU A 171 11.27 -2.55 2.39
C LEU A 171 10.35 -1.35 2.61
N SER A 172 9.07 -1.61 2.87
CA SER A 172 8.05 -0.56 2.97
C SER A 172 7.53 -0.40 4.39
N ARG A 173 7.21 0.85 4.73
CA ARG A 173 6.33 1.18 5.85
C ARG A 173 4.97 0.47 5.70
N HIS A 174 4.31 0.19 6.83
CA HIS A 174 2.97 -0.40 6.87
C HIS A 174 2.05 0.41 7.80
N ALA A 175 1.39 1.42 7.24
CA ALA A 175 0.62 2.39 8.01
C ALA A 175 -0.86 2.05 8.13
N GLY A 176 -1.48 1.57 7.06
CA GLY A 176 -2.93 1.41 7.04
C GLY A 176 -3.46 0.41 6.01
N PRO A 177 -4.79 0.21 5.99
CA PRO A 177 -5.42 -0.63 4.99
C PRO A 177 -5.26 0.02 3.60
N GLY A 178 -4.85 -0.78 2.62
CA GLY A 178 -4.71 -0.35 1.22
C GLY A 178 -3.30 0.04 0.81
N ASP A 179 -2.39 0.35 1.72
CA ASP A 179 -1.00 0.68 1.39
C ASP A 179 -0.30 -0.43 0.61
N SER A 180 -0.47 -1.67 1.05
CA SER A 180 0.07 -2.84 0.37
C SER A 180 -0.49 -3.02 -1.04
N LEU A 181 -1.79 -2.75 -1.24
CA LEU A 181 -2.44 -2.85 -2.55
C LEU A 181 -1.92 -1.78 -3.50
N LEU A 182 -1.75 -0.54 -3.01
CA LEU A 182 -1.19 0.56 -3.80
C LEU A 182 0.26 0.29 -4.19
N LEU A 183 1.08 -0.20 -3.26
CA LEU A 183 2.47 -0.55 -3.55
C LEU A 183 2.57 -1.69 -4.58
N ILE A 184 1.77 -2.75 -4.43
CA ILE A 184 1.76 -3.88 -5.38
C ILE A 184 1.25 -3.43 -6.74
N HIS A 185 0.19 -2.60 -6.78
CA HIS A 185 -0.31 -1.99 -8.02
C HIS A 185 0.78 -1.18 -8.72
N TYR A 186 1.48 -0.30 -8.00
CA TYR A 186 2.57 0.51 -8.54
C TYR A 186 3.70 -0.35 -9.12
N LEU A 187 4.13 -1.38 -8.40
CA LEU A 187 5.16 -2.31 -8.87
C LEU A 187 4.74 -3.09 -10.12
N LEU A 188 3.46 -3.50 -10.22
CA LEU A 188 2.95 -4.24 -11.36
C LEU A 188 2.71 -3.35 -12.59
N SER A 189 1.98 -2.23 -12.39
CA SER A 189 1.41 -1.45 -13.49
C SER A 189 2.32 -0.32 -13.95
N VAL A 190 3.16 0.23 -13.05
CA VAL A 190 4.07 1.34 -13.37
C VAL A 190 5.50 0.85 -13.54
N CYS A 191 5.99 0.03 -12.60
CA CYS A 191 7.36 -0.47 -12.66
C CYS A 191 7.50 -1.76 -13.46
N GLU A 192 6.42 -2.35 -13.96
CA GLU A 192 6.38 -3.63 -14.68
C GLU A 192 7.14 -4.77 -14.00
N ARG A 193 7.20 -4.73 -12.66
CA ARG A 193 7.87 -5.73 -11.84
C ARG A 193 6.93 -6.88 -11.47
N ARG A 194 7.50 -8.01 -11.11
CA ARG A 194 6.78 -9.19 -10.60
C ARG A 194 6.92 -9.25 -9.07
N PRO A 195 5.95 -8.74 -8.32
CA PRO A 195 6.05 -8.72 -6.88
C PRO A 195 5.98 -10.13 -6.30
N ARG A 196 6.86 -10.38 -5.33
CA ARG A 196 6.85 -11.52 -4.41
C ARG A 196 6.57 -10.96 -3.03
N VAL A 197 5.47 -11.31 -2.42
CA VAL A 197 5.00 -10.62 -1.22
C VAL A 197 5.07 -11.51 0.00
N VAL A 198 5.60 -10.96 1.09
CA VAL A 198 5.55 -11.59 2.40
C VAL A 198 4.29 -11.12 3.11
N MET A 199 3.33 -12.02 3.30
CA MET A 199 1.98 -11.73 3.75
C MET A 199 1.60 -12.47 5.04
N LYS A 200 0.60 -11.95 5.75
CA LYS A 200 -0.04 -12.68 6.87
C LYS A 200 -0.89 -13.82 6.32
N ALA A 201 -0.80 -15.00 6.93
CA ALA A 201 -1.61 -16.16 6.52
C ALA A 201 -3.13 -15.90 6.59
N THR A 202 -3.59 -14.97 7.43
CA THR A 202 -5.01 -14.60 7.53
C THR A 202 -5.56 -13.96 6.25
N LEU A 203 -4.72 -13.43 5.37
CA LEU A 203 -5.15 -12.90 4.08
C LEU A 203 -5.66 -14.00 3.13
N GLN A 204 -5.34 -15.27 3.41
CA GLN A 204 -5.92 -16.41 2.69
C GLN A 204 -7.42 -16.64 2.99
N LEU A 205 -8.06 -15.79 3.82
CA LEU A 205 -9.52 -15.77 3.96
C LEU A 205 -10.21 -15.05 2.80
N ASP A 206 -9.48 -14.27 2.03
CA ASP A 206 -9.92 -13.77 0.73
C ASP A 206 -9.66 -14.86 -0.32
N PRO A 207 -10.70 -15.38 -1.02
CA PRO A 207 -10.56 -16.53 -1.91
C PRO A 207 -9.71 -16.23 -3.14
N SER A 208 -9.80 -15.04 -3.72
CA SER A 208 -9.02 -14.68 -4.91
C SER A 208 -7.55 -14.54 -4.53
N LEU A 209 -7.26 -13.91 -3.40
CA LEU A 209 -5.91 -13.81 -2.87
C LEU A 209 -5.34 -15.18 -2.48
N ASP A 210 -6.17 -16.06 -1.86
CA ASP A 210 -5.75 -17.43 -1.54
C ASP A 210 -5.37 -18.22 -2.81
N ILE A 211 -6.11 -18.07 -3.88
CA ILE A 211 -5.83 -18.82 -5.12
C ILE A 211 -4.68 -18.20 -5.88
N LEU A 212 -4.72 -16.90 -6.17
CA LEU A 212 -3.71 -16.21 -6.96
C LEU A 212 -2.35 -16.19 -6.27
N ALA A 213 -2.32 -15.80 -4.99
CA ALA A 213 -1.06 -15.63 -4.29
C ALA A 213 -0.36 -16.97 -3.95
N ASN A 214 -1.10 -18.10 -3.83
CA ASN A 214 -0.47 -19.41 -3.68
C ASN A 214 0.04 -19.99 -4.99
N ARG A 215 -0.35 -19.45 -6.15
CA ARG A 215 0.15 -19.85 -7.47
C ARG A 215 1.32 -18.99 -7.95
N LEU A 216 1.63 -17.95 -7.22
CA LEU A 216 2.76 -17.06 -7.45
C LEU A 216 3.78 -17.21 -6.31
N PRO A 217 5.04 -16.86 -6.52
CA PRO A 217 6.08 -16.99 -5.50
C PRO A 217 5.89 -15.99 -4.35
N ASN A 218 5.02 -16.30 -3.42
CA ASN A 218 4.72 -15.52 -2.23
C ASN A 218 4.95 -16.33 -0.94
N ALA A 219 5.03 -15.68 0.21
CA ALA A 219 5.15 -16.32 1.50
C ALA A 219 4.04 -15.89 2.47
N PHE A 220 3.32 -16.88 3.03
CA PHE A 220 2.29 -16.65 4.03
C PHE A 220 2.80 -16.99 5.43
N LEU A 221 2.96 -15.95 6.27
CA LEU A 221 3.49 -16.08 7.62
C LEU A 221 2.36 -16.27 8.64
N ARG A 222 2.44 -17.33 9.43
CA ARG A 222 1.48 -17.65 10.49
C ARG A 222 1.85 -16.92 11.78
N ARG A 223 0.87 -16.36 12.48
CA ARG A 223 1.10 -15.68 13.75
C ARG A 223 1.17 -16.68 14.91
N ALA A 224 2.28 -16.69 15.64
CA ALA A 224 2.48 -17.53 16.81
C ALA A 224 2.26 -16.77 18.14
N ALA A 225 1.38 -15.76 18.17
CA ALA A 225 1.27 -14.82 19.29
C ALA A 225 0.88 -15.48 20.63
N LYS A 226 0.12 -16.57 20.59
CA LYS A 226 -0.34 -17.32 21.78
C LYS A 226 0.46 -18.61 22.04
N ALA A 227 1.51 -18.88 21.24
CA ALA A 227 2.31 -20.07 21.38
C ALA A 227 3.36 -19.93 22.51
N PRO A 228 3.82 -21.04 23.11
CA PRO A 228 4.95 -21.06 24.04
C PRO A 228 6.20 -20.40 23.45
N ALA A 229 7.11 -19.94 24.31
CA ALA A 229 8.30 -19.19 23.87
C ALA A 229 9.14 -19.95 22.83
N MET A 230 9.39 -21.23 23.04
CA MET A 230 10.14 -22.07 22.11
C MET A 230 9.46 -22.18 20.74
N ALA A 231 8.15 -22.38 20.68
CA ALA A 231 7.39 -22.44 19.44
C ALA A 231 7.42 -21.09 18.70
N ARG A 232 7.45 -19.96 19.40
CA ARG A 232 7.61 -18.62 18.80
C ARG A 232 8.98 -18.45 18.15
N VAL A 233 10.05 -18.92 18.79
CA VAL A 233 11.41 -18.89 18.24
C VAL A 233 11.50 -19.77 16.99
N THR A 234 10.96 -20.98 17.06
CA THR A 234 10.91 -21.90 15.89
C THR A 234 10.14 -21.27 14.73
N THR A 235 8.97 -20.69 15.00
CA THR A 235 8.18 -19.99 13.98
C THR A 235 8.94 -18.82 13.37
N ALA A 236 9.63 -18.01 14.17
CA ALA A 236 10.43 -16.90 13.68
C ALA A 236 11.58 -17.36 12.77
N ARG A 237 12.26 -18.46 13.12
CA ARG A 237 13.29 -19.07 12.26
C ARG A 237 12.69 -19.59 10.94
N GLN A 238 11.55 -20.26 10.99
CA GLN A 238 10.83 -20.72 9.79
C GLN A 238 10.44 -19.56 8.87
N HIS A 239 9.94 -18.46 9.44
CA HIS A 239 9.62 -17.25 8.67
C HIS A 239 10.84 -16.66 7.97
N THR A 240 11.96 -16.54 8.70
CA THR A 240 13.23 -16.06 8.15
C THR A 240 13.70 -16.94 7.00
N GLU A 241 13.61 -18.27 7.16
CA GLU A 241 13.99 -19.22 6.13
C GLU A 241 13.06 -19.18 4.90
N GLN A 242 11.75 -19.01 5.09
CA GLN A 242 10.80 -18.81 3.99
C GLN A 242 11.15 -17.55 3.18
N ILE A 243 11.43 -16.44 3.86
CA ILE A 243 11.83 -15.18 3.22
C ILE A 243 13.16 -15.37 2.47
N ARG A 244 14.14 -16.04 3.07
CA ARG A 244 15.43 -16.34 2.47
C ARG A 244 15.26 -17.12 1.15
N ARG A 245 14.46 -18.19 1.15
CA ARG A 245 14.17 -18.99 -0.04
C ARG A 245 13.46 -18.17 -1.12
N LEU A 246 12.51 -17.32 -0.72
CA LEU A 246 11.77 -16.46 -1.63
C LEU A 246 12.71 -15.44 -2.33
N ALA A 247 13.69 -14.91 -1.59
CA ALA A 247 14.71 -14.02 -2.11
C ALA A 247 15.70 -14.72 -3.02
N ALA A 248 16.20 -15.91 -2.63
CA ALA A 248 17.17 -16.68 -3.41
C ALA A 248 16.67 -17.05 -4.81
N GLY A 249 15.35 -17.24 -4.98
CA GLY A 249 14.73 -17.56 -6.27
C GLY A 249 14.37 -16.33 -7.13
N MET A 250 14.87 -15.13 -6.83
CA MET A 250 14.51 -13.91 -7.56
C MET A 250 15.20 -13.83 -8.91
N GLY A 251 14.41 -13.60 -9.97
CA GLY A 251 14.88 -13.23 -11.30
C GLY A 251 14.89 -11.70 -11.49
N ARG A 252 15.39 -11.27 -12.65
CA ARG A 252 15.61 -9.84 -13.00
C ARG A 252 14.40 -8.93 -12.74
N ARG A 253 13.20 -9.34 -13.14
CA ARG A 253 11.96 -8.55 -12.94
C ARG A 253 11.33 -8.74 -11.56
N SER A 254 11.88 -9.57 -10.68
CA SER A 254 11.30 -9.81 -9.35
C SER A 254 11.46 -8.60 -8.43
N ALA A 255 10.40 -8.32 -7.65
CA ALA A 255 10.43 -7.36 -6.56
C ALA A 255 9.92 -8.02 -5.27
N LEU A 256 10.79 -8.31 -4.32
CA LEU A 256 10.41 -8.89 -3.03
C LEU A 256 9.94 -7.81 -2.09
N VAL A 257 8.65 -7.82 -1.75
CA VAL A 257 8.02 -6.85 -0.86
C VAL A 257 7.97 -7.40 0.55
N ILE A 258 8.60 -6.68 1.46
CA ILE A 258 8.61 -6.97 2.90
C ILE A 258 8.15 -5.71 3.65
N PHE A 259 7.29 -5.91 4.64
CA PHE A 259 6.92 -4.89 5.62
C PHE A 259 7.64 -5.21 6.94
N PRO A 260 8.83 -4.63 7.20
CA PRO A 260 9.63 -4.98 8.38
C PRO A 260 8.93 -4.71 9.71
N GLU A 261 7.96 -3.83 9.74
CA GLU A 261 7.12 -3.52 10.90
C GLU A 261 6.26 -4.71 11.38
N GLY A 262 5.99 -5.68 10.51
CA GLY A 262 5.17 -6.86 10.81
C GLY A 262 3.70 -6.56 11.09
N GLY A 263 3.24 -5.35 10.85
CA GLY A 263 1.85 -4.93 10.97
C GLY A 263 1.66 -3.43 10.93
N ASN A 264 0.41 -2.99 10.72
CA ASN A 264 0.06 -1.58 10.63
C ASN A 264 0.45 -0.83 11.89
N TRP A 265 0.91 0.40 11.73
CA TRP A 265 1.23 1.28 12.83
C TRP A 265 0.01 1.56 13.73
N THR A 266 0.19 1.49 15.02
CA THR A 266 -0.75 1.97 16.04
C THR A 266 0.04 2.38 17.29
N PRO A 267 -0.43 3.37 18.10
CA PRO A 267 0.27 3.78 19.32
C PRO A 267 0.56 2.61 20.29
N LEU A 268 -0.39 1.68 20.40
CA LEU A 268 -0.23 0.52 21.27
C LEU A 268 0.85 -0.46 20.77
N ARG A 269 0.93 -0.68 19.45
CA ARG A 269 1.97 -1.54 18.86
C ARG A 269 3.34 -0.88 18.93
N TRP A 270 3.41 0.43 18.71
CA TRP A 270 4.63 1.21 18.84
C TRP A 270 5.22 1.08 20.26
N ARG A 271 4.44 1.39 21.31
CA ARG A 271 4.87 1.19 22.72
C ARG A 271 5.30 -0.24 22.98
N ARG A 272 4.50 -1.24 22.59
CA ARG A 272 4.84 -2.67 22.77
C ARG A 272 6.11 -3.08 22.02
N GLY A 273 6.41 -2.47 20.89
CA GLY A 273 7.63 -2.69 20.12
C GLY A 273 8.86 -2.22 20.91
N ILE A 274 8.83 -1.01 21.45
CA ILE A 274 9.87 -0.41 22.30
C ILE A 274 10.08 -1.26 23.57
N ASP A 275 9.00 -1.60 24.27
CA ASP A 275 9.08 -2.43 25.48
C ASP A 275 9.67 -3.82 25.22
N ARG A 276 9.44 -4.38 24.04
CA ARG A 276 10.04 -5.64 23.63
C ARG A 276 11.55 -5.51 23.47
N LEU A 277 12.02 -4.44 22.80
CA LEU A 277 13.45 -4.15 22.63
C LEU A 277 14.14 -3.99 23.98
N ARG A 278 13.58 -3.21 24.90
CA ARG A 278 14.10 -3.05 26.27
C ARG A 278 14.21 -4.39 27.00
N ARG A 279 13.15 -5.21 26.96
CA ARG A 279 13.14 -6.54 27.60
C ARG A 279 14.10 -7.54 26.96
N SER A 280 14.49 -7.35 25.74
CA SER A 280 15.49 -8.18 25.04
C SER A 280 16.93 -7.68 25.18
N GLY A 281 17.19 -6.70 26.05
CA GLY A 281 18.52 -6.13 26.28
C GLY A 281 19.00 -5.18 25.17
N ARG A 282 18.11 -4.76 24.27
CA ARG A 282 18.42 -3.82 23.16
C ARG A 282 17.93 -2.43 23.51
N GLY A 283 18.48 -1.83 24.59
CA GLY A 283 18.18 -0.48 25.02
C GLY A 283 18.49 0.56 23.95
N ASP A 284 19.64 0.40 23.29
CA ASP A 284 20.10 1.19 22.15
C ASP A 284 19.02 1.34 21.05
N LEU A 285 18.49 0.21 20.60
CA LEU A 285 17.45 0.20 19.57
C LEU A 285 16.08 0.68 20.09
N ALA A 286 15.83 0.50 21.39
CA ALA A 286 14.59 0.99 22.00
C ALA A 286 14.55 2.52 22.06
N GLU A 287 15.68 3.19 22.32
CA GLU A 287 15.82 4.65 22.27
C GLU A 287 15.62 5.17 20.86
N ARG A 288 16.30 4.57 19.87
CA ARG A 288 16.11 4.89 18.45
C ARG A 288 14.64 4.72 18.02
N ALA A 289 14.01 3.61 18.41
CA ALA A 289 12.59 3.36 18.11
C ALA A 289 11.66 4.36 18.79
N ALA A 290 11.98 4.86 19.98
CA ALA A 290 11.21 5.88 20.67
C ALA A 290 11.29 7.24 19.98
N ALA A 291 12.39 7.53 19.27
CA ALA A 291 12.56 8.74 18.47
C ALA A 291 11.81 8.69 17.12
N MET A 292 11.24 7.54 16.72
CA MET A 292 10.49 7.37 15.48
C MET A 292 8.97 7.23 15.77
N PRO A 293 8.22 8.34 15.93
CA PRO A 293 6.80 8.28 16.30
C PRO A 293 5.88 7.77 15.19
N ASN A 294 6.29 7.80 13.93
CA ASN A 294 5.45 7.43 12.78
C ASN A 294 5.66 5.98 12.33
N LEU A 295 6.65 5.26 12.87
CA LEU A 295 7.03 3.92 12.43
C LEU A 295 7.08 2.93 13.60
N LEU A 296 6.80 1.66 13.33
CA LEU A 296 7.12 0.60 14.28
C LEU A 296 8.59 0.20 14.14
N PRO A 297 9.24 -0.27 15.25
CA PRO A 297 10.59 -0.81 15.18
C PRO A 297 10.68 -1.92 14.14
N PRO A 298 11.64 -1.88 13.21
CA PRO A 298 11.76 -2.87 12.15
C PRO A 298 12.25 -4.21 12.66
N HIS A 299 11.63 -5.30 12.20
CA HIS A 299 12.12 -6.66 12.39
C HIS A 299 13.23 -6.98 11.39
N ALA A 300 14.48 -6.81 11.80
CA ALA A 300 15.64 -6.93 10.91
C ALA A 300 15.85 -8.33 10.31
N SER A 301 15.44 -9.40 11.02
CA SER A 301 15.80 -10.78 10.64
C SER A 301 15.36 -11.16 9.23
N GLY A 302 14.11 -10.85 8.86
CA GLY A 302 13.57 -11.16 7.54
C GLY A 302 14.18 -10.31 6.43
N ALA A 303 14.31 -8.99 6.66
CA ALA A 303 14.89 -8.06 5.70
C ALA A 303 16.35 -8.42 5.40
N LEU A 304 17.17 -8.61 6.43
CA LEU A 304 18.58 -8.98 6.27
C LEU A 304 18.76 -10.38 5.65
N ALA A 305 17.90 -11.34 5.97
CA ALA A 305 17.94 -12.66 5.35
C ALA A 305 17.65 -12.58 3.83
N ALA A 306 16.72 -11.72 3.42
CA ALA A 306 16.45 -11.48 2.01
C ALA A 306 17.64 -10.81 1.31
N ILE A 307 18.22 -9.78 1.92
CA ILE A 307 19.38 -9.03 1.38
C ILE A 307 20.59 -9.93 1.18
N ILE A 308 20.85 -10.82 2.13
CA ILE A 308 21.97 -11.77 2.04
C ILE A 308 21.70 -12.84 0.98
N ALA A 309 20.44 -13.31 0.86
CA ALA A 309 20.09 -14.38 -0.05
C ALA A 309 20.02 -13.96 -1.53
N CYS A 310 19.86 -12.68 -1.81
CA CYS A 310 19.87 -12.14 -3.18
C CYS A 310 20.89 -11.00 -3.30
N PRO A 311 22.20 -11.31 -3.43
CA PRO A 311 23.26 -10.30 -3.47
C PRO A 311 23.20 -9.40 -4.73
N ALA A 312 22.53 -9.82 -5.78
CA ALA A 312 22.36 -9.03 -7.00
C ALA A 312 21.24 -7.97 -6.87
N ALA A 313 20.42 -8.03 -5.82
CA ALA A 313 19.28 -7.13 -5.67
C ALA A 313 19.72 -5.75 -5.14
N ASP A 314 19.11 -4.71 -5.69
CA ASP A 314 19.07 -3.40 -5.06
C ASP A 314 18.01 -3.38 -3.95
N VAL A 315 18.23 -2.53 -2.94
CA VAL A 315 17.26 -2.35 -1.86
C VAL A 315 16.50 -1.05 -2.07
N ILE A 316 15.17 -1.15 -2.03
CA ILE A 316 14.28 0.01 -2.13
C ILE A 316 13.61 0.21 -0.77
N PHE A 317 13.80 1.38 -0.20
CA PHE A 317 13.03 1.82 0.96
C PHE A 317 11.82 2.64 0.51
N VAL A 318 10.66 2.40 1.12
CA VAL A 318 9.42 3.11 0.76
C VAL A 318 8.79 3.70 2.01
N GLY A 319 8.67 5.02 2.03
CA GLY A 319 7.87 5.78 2.97
C GLY A 319 6.59 6.26 2.28
N HIS A 320 5.50 6.35 3.03
CA HIS A 320 4.26 6.96 2.54
C HIS A 320 3.48 7.55 3.70
N THR A 321 2.62 8.53 3.42
CA THR A 321 1.69 9.13 4.38
C THR A 321 0.36 9.44 3.70
N GLY A 322 -0.67 9.76 4.49
CA GLY A 322 -2.02 10.00 4.01
C GLY A 322 -2.99 8.83 4.25
N LEU A 323 -2.50 7.58 4.30
CA LEU A 323 -3.29 6.38 4.63
C LEU A 323 -3.36 6.08 6.13
N ASP A 324 -2.49 6.63 6.91
CA ASP A 324 -2.38 6.47 8.37
C ASP A 324 -3.63 6.93 9.13
N ARG A 325 -4.41 7.82 8.53
CA ARG A 325 -5.68 8.32 9.08
C ARG A 325 -6.83 7.33 8.92
N LEU A 326 -6.64 6.26 8.15
CA LEU A 326 -7.64 5.22 7.89
C LEU A 326 -7.47 4.03 8.84
N VAL A 327 -7.57 4.25 10.14
CA VAL A 327 -7.35 3.21 11.15
C VAL A 327 -8.59 2.34 11.36
N SER A 328 -9.78 2.89 11.16
CA SER A 328 -11.05 2.21 11.39
C SER A 328 -12.00 2.30 10.19
N VAL A 329 -13.00 1.41 10.15
CA VAL A 329 -14.11 1.47 9.16
C VAL A 329 -14.81 2.83 9.21
N ARG A 330 -14.89 3.46 10.39
CA ARG A 330 -15.47 4.79 10.57
C ARG A 330 -14.63 5.86 9.88
N ASP A 331 -13.30 5.74 9.90
CA ASP A 331 -12.39 6.69 9.24
C ASP A 331 -12.46 6.53 7.73
N VAL A 332 -12.48 5.30 7.22
CA VAL A 332 -12.74 5.01 5.81
C VAL A 332 -14.08 5.63 5.37
N TRP A 333 -15.15 5.41 6.14
CA TRP A 333 -16.47 6.00 5.87
C TRP A 333 -16.45 7.52 5.82
N ARG A 334 -15.69 8.17 6.71
CA ARG A 334 -15.54 9.63 6.73
C ARG A 334 -14.73 10.15 5.53
N SER A 335 -13.71 9.42 5.13
CA SER A 335 -12.78 9.80 4.06
C SER A 335 -13.35 9.63 2.65
N LEU A 336 -14.47 8.91 2.48
CA LEU A 336 -15.16 8.75 1.19
C LEU A 336 -15.66 10.07 0.54
N HIS A 337 -15.37 11.22 1.13
CA HIS A 337 -15.74 12.56 0.61
C HIS A 337 -14.60 13.57 0.64
N ALA A 338 -13.49 13.22 1.25
CA ALA A 338 -12.33 14.07 1.27
C ALA A 338 -11.43 13.64 0.10
N ASP A 339 -10.97 14.61 -0.68
CA ASP A 339 -9.88 14.36 -1.62
C ASP A 339 -8.70 13.80 -0.81
N MET A 340 -8.48 12.50 -0.95
CA MET A 340 -7.45 11.79 -0.20
C MET A 340 -6.12 11.99 -0.90
N ARG A 341 -5.24 12.75 -0.28
CA ARG A 341 -3.86 12.90 -0.74
C ARG A 341 -2.97 11.86 -0.08
N ILE A 342 -2.27 11.14 -0.89
CA ILE A 342 -1.27 10.16 -0.48
C ILE A 342 0.05 10.61 -1.06
N SER A 343 1.02 10.90 -0.18
CA SER A 343 2.40 11.13 -0.60
C SER A 343 3.21 9.87 -0.34
N ALA A 344 3.95 9.44 -1.33
CA ALA A 344 4.88 8.33 -1.23
C ALA A 344 6.25 8.76 -1.72
N ARG A 345 7.29 8.26 -1.08
CA ARG A 345 8.67 8.44 -1.49
C ARG A 345 9.41 7.12 -1.40
N TRP A 346 10.27 6.87 -2.39
CA TRP A 346 11.17 5.74 -2.37
C TRP A 346 12.62 6.17 -2.54
N TRP A 347 13.50 5.36 -1.95
CA TRP A 347 14.96 5.54 -2.03
C TRP A 347 15.57 4.23 -2.49
N ARG A 348 16.34 4.29 -3.58
CA ARG A 348 17.08 3.15 -4.11
C ARG A 348 18.49 3.13 -3.52
N VAL A 349 18.84 2.01 -2.90
CA VAL A 349 20.20 1.71 -2.46
C VAL A 349 20.78 0.69 -3.41
N PRO A 350 21.74 1.09 -4.26
CA PRO A 350 22.38 0.18 -5.19
C PRO A 350 23.06 -0.98 -4.44
N THR A 351 23.11 -2.14 -5.07
CA THR A 351 23.66 -3.36 -4.48
C THR A 351 25.07 -3.18 -3.89
N ALA A 352 25.92 -2.34 -4.52
CA ALA A 352 27.26 -2.04 -4.05
C ALA A 352 27.30 -1.30 -2.71
N SER A 353 26.24 -0.53 -2.38
CA SER A 353 26.15 0.28 -1.15
C SER A 353 25.40 -0.43 -0.02
N VAL A 354 24.92 -1.65 -0.24
CA VAL A 354 24.22 -2.43 0.77
C VAL A 354 25.20 -3.21 1.64
N PRO A 355 25.21 -3.06 2.98
CA PRO A 355 26.17 -3.72 3.86
C PRO A 355 25.85 -5.21 4.04
N ARG A 356 26.33 -6.03 3.11
CA ARG A 356 26.15 -7.49 3.16
C ARG A 356 27.24 -8.18 3.99
N ALA A 357 28.41 -7.57 4.04
CA ALA A 357 29.52 -7.97 4.91
C ALA A 357 29.51 -7.18 6.22
N GLY A 358 30.15 -7.71 7.25
CA GLY A 358 30.25 -7.08 8.56
C GLY A 358 29.39 -7.73 9.64
N SER A 359 29.38 -7.12 10.82
CA SER A 359 28.65 -7.65 11.97
C SER A 359 27.13 -7.51 11.79
N ARG A 360 26.40 -8.41 12.42
CA ARG A 360 24.94 -8.36 12.46
C ARG A 360 24.42 -7.04 13.03
N ASP A 361 25.09 -6.51 14.03
CA ASP A 361 24.68 -5.25 14.67
C ASP A 361 24.89 -4.06 13.75
N ALA A 362 25.97 -4.03 12.95
CA ALA A 362 26.16 -3.01 11.93
C ALA A 362 25.06 -3.04 10.86
N GLN A 363 24.68 -4.22 10.41
CA GLN A 363 23.58 -4.39 9.46
C GLN A 363 22.21 -3.95 10.04
N VAL A 364 21.98 -4.24 11.33
CA VAL A 364 20.77 -3.79 12.04
C VAL A 364 20.78 -2.27 12.18
N SER A 365 21.93 -1.68 12.57
CA SER A 365 22.07 -0.23 12.66
C SER A 365 21.76 0.46 11.32
N TRP A 366 22.34 -0.04 10.23
CA TRP A 366 22.05 0.46 8.88
C TRP A 366 20.55 0.42 8.53
N LEU A 367 19.83 -0.63 8.91
CA LEU A 367 18.39 -0.71 8.69
C LEU A 367 17.65 0.36 9.51
N TYR A 368 18.07 0.61 10.74
CA TYR A 368 17.50 1.65 11.60
C TYR A 368 17.80 3.05 11.06
N ASP A 369 19.00 3.30 10.51
CA ASP A 369 19.35 4.59 9.90
C ASP A 369 18.41 4.94 8.75
N TRP A 370 18.01 3.95 7.95
CA TRP A 370 17.00 4.11 6.91
C TRP A 370 15.60 4.34 7.49
N TRP A 371 15.26 3.64 8.59
CA TRP A 371 13.97 3.81 9.25
C TRP A 371 13.82 5.21 9.83
N GLU A 372 14.83 5.74 10.48
CA GLU A 372 14.89 7.12 10.97
C GLU A 372 14.74 8.16 9.86
N ARG A 373 15.38 7.92 8.72
CA ARG A 373 15.23 8.78 7.54
C ARG A 373 13.81 8.77 6.99
N ILE A 374 13.17 7.62 6.95
CA ILE A 374 11.75 7.52 6.53
C ILE A 374 10.86 8.25 7.53
N ASP A 375 11.07 8.08 8.83
CA ASP A 375 10.29 8.75 9.88
C ASP A 375 10.41 10.27 9.80
N ALA A 376 11.62 10.78 9.62
CA ALA A 376 11.89 12.21 9.45
C ALA A 376 11.17 12.78 8.21
N TRP A 377 11.21 12.04 7.08
CA TRP A 377 10.48 12.44 5.87
C TRP A 377 8.96 12.46 6.10
N ILE A 378 8.40 11.44 6.77
CA ILE A 378 6.97 11.38 7.08
C ILE A 378 6.56 12.56 7.96
N THR A 379 7.37 12.90 8.97
CA THR A 379 7.12 14.05 9.86
C THR A 379 7.07 15.35 9.07
N ALA A 380 8.05 15.58 8.20
CA ALA A 380 8.10 16.78 7.35
C ALA A 380 6.90 16.86 6.37
N GLU A 381 6.55 15.72 5.75
CA GLU A 381 5.44 15.68 4.79
C GLU A 381 4.07 15.88 5.48
N ASN A 382 3.87 15.31 6.67
CA ASN A 382 2.66 15.53 7.46
C ASN A 382 2.52 17.01 7.83
N GLN A 383 3.60 17.67 8.28
CA GLN A 383 3.60 19.10 8.58
C GLN A 383 3.26 19.94 7.33
N ALA A 384 3.87 19.63 6.19
CA ALA A 384 3.58 20.32 4.94
C ALA A 384 2.12 20.14 4.48
N MET A 385 1.53 18.96 4.71
CA MET A 385 0.11 18.71 4.44
C MET A 385 -0.80 19.56 5.36
N GLU A 386 -0.47 19.67 6.63
CA GLU A 386 -1.22 20.48 7.60
C GLU A 386 -1.15 21.97 7.26
N ASP A 387 0.01 22.49 6.91
CA ASP A 387 0.21 23.88 6.50
C ASP A 387 -0.58 24.22 5.22
N ARG A 388 -0.59 23.32 4.23
CA ARG A 388 -1.40 23.48 3.00
C ARG A 388 -2.90 23.49 3.32
N ALA A 389 -3.35 22.62 4.23
CA ALA A 389 -4.74 22.57 4.66
C ALA A 389 -5.16 23.86 5.39
N ALA A 390 -4.30 24.39 6.27
CA ALA A 390 -4.53 25.63 6.99
C ALA A 390 -4.61 26.84 6.03
N LYS A 391 -3.67 26.95 5.08
CA LYS A 391 -3.69 28.00 4.04
C LYS A 391 -4.96 27.94 3.17
N GLY A 392 -5.36 26.75 2.74
CA GLY A 392 -6.57 26.56 1.96
C GLY A 392 -7.86 26.88 2.73
N ALA A 393 -7.88 26.70 4.05
CA ALA A 393 -8.99 27.13 4.90
C ALA A 393 -9.05 28.66 5.07
N ALA A 394 -7.91 29.29 5.27
CA ALA A 394 -7.78 30.75 5.38
C ALA A 394 -8.25 31.44 4.09
N THR A 395 -7.86 30.94 2.92
CA THR A 395 -8.27 31.49 1.62
C THR A 395 -9.79 31.36 1.39
N ARG A 396 -10.41 30.27 1.83
CA ARG A 396 -11.88 30.09 1.71
C ARG A 396 -12.67 30.99 2.65
N ASN A 397 -12.10 31.40 3.77
CA ASN A 397 -12.73 32.25 4.77
C ASN A 397 -12.38 33.74 4.58
N ALA A 398 -11.54 34.10 3.64
CA ALA A 398 -11.25 35.52 3.32
C ALA A 398 -12.53 36.17 2.78
N PRO A 399 -12.95 37.35 3.36
CA PRO A 399 -14.12 38.06 2.86
C PRO A 399 -13.87 38.45 1.39
N ALA A 400 -14.88 38.23 0.54
CA ALA A 400 -14.84 38.71 -0.84
C ALA A 400 -14.57 40.23 -0.81
N LYS A 401 -13.41 40.65 -1.34
CA LYS A 401 -13.14 42.06 -1.53
C LYS A 401 -14.30 42.63 -2.35
N GLN A 402 -15.05 43.57 -1.72
CA GLN A 402 -16.03 44.40 -2.46
C GLN A 402 -15.30 44.99 -3.66
N GLN A 403 -15.69 44.57 -4.86
CA GLN A 403 -15.36 45.31 -6.08
C GLN A 403 -15.99 46.68 -5.92
N THR A 404 -15.19 47.66 -5.57
CA THR A 404 -15.56 49.08 -5.64
C THR A 404 -15.93 49.34 -7.11
N ALA A 405 -17.21 49.59 -7.36
CA ALA A 405 -17.72 50.04 -8.63
C ALA A 405 -16.96 51.32 -9.03
N ALA A 406 -16.33 51.33 -10.17
CA ALA A 406 -15.75 52.51 -10.77
C ALA A 406 -16.88 53.53 -11.03
N PRO A 407 -16.70 54.83 -10.75
CA PRO A 407 -17.71 55.84 -11.04
C PRO A 407 -17.82 55.97 -12.56
N SER A 408 -19.07 55.92 -13.06
CA SER A 408 -19.40 56.18 -14.46
C SER A 408 -18.95 57.60 -14.87
N PRO A 409 -18.34 57.82 -16.04
CA PRO A 409 -18.03 59.15 -16.53
C PRO A 409 -19.32 59.91 -16.86
N GLY A 410 -19.49 61.07 -16.22
CA GLY A 410 -20.61 61.96 -16.43
C GLY A 410 -20.67 62.41 -17.87
N VAL A 411 -21.86 62.33 -18.43
CA VAL A 411 -22.24 62.98 -19.70
C VAL A 411 -22.46 64.44 -19.39
N THR A 412 -21.58 65.30 -19.87
CA THR A 412 -21.84 66.76 -19.98
C THR A 412 -22.45 67.06 -21.33
N ALA A 413 -23.54 67.79 -21.28
CA ALA A 413 -24.30 68.31 -22.39
C ALA A 413 -23.52 69.32 -23.26
#